data_895ca18ec7db6edb0d68d8bbfe9159b7
#
_entry.id   895ca18ec7db6edb0d68d8bbfe9159b7
#
_cell.length_a   1.000
_cell.length_b   1.000
_cell.length_c   1.000
_cell.angle_alpha   90.00
_cell.angle_beta   90.00
_cell.angle_gamma   90.00
#
_symmetry.space_group_name_H-M   'P 1'
#
loop_
_entity.id
_entity.type
_entity.pdbx_description
1 polymer ?
#
loop_
_entity_poly.entity_id
_entity_poly.type
_entity_poly.pdbx_seq_one_letter_code
_entity_poly.pdbx_strand_id
1 'polypeptide(L)'
;MATSSIPLARILAVLLFAGCLQADASETASFAAERQALVREIERDVRETAEYLNRRELDERVMAAMASVPRHEFVRPVDRDLAYANRPLPIGYGQTISQPYIVAVMTDLLEPAQGCRALEVGTGSGYQAAVLSQLCEKVYTLEIVEGLGLQARARLARLGYANVEVRIGDGYYGWPEAAPFDVIVVTAVAGHIPPPLLKQLKPGGRMVLPIGTRFTTQQLVLVRKLEDGRITTRQMLPVAFVPLTGGHD
;
A
#
# COMPACT_ATOMS: atom_id res chain seq x y z
N MET A 1 36.74 -45.49 34.10
CA MET A 1 36.49 -44.05 33.88
C MET A 1 36.39 -43.82 32.40
N ALA A 2 35.22 -43.66 31.85
CA ALA A 2 35.00 -43.43 30.44
C ALA A 2 34.79 -41.91 30.20
N THR A 3 35.77 -41.28 29.57
CA THR A 3 35.69 -39.87 29.14
C THR A 3 34.90 -39.80 27.86
N SER A 4 33.67 -39.31 27.94
CA SER A 4 32.80 -39.03 26.81
C SER A 4 33.29 -37.73 26.13
N SER A 5 33.96 -37.88 24.98
CA SER A 5 34.32 -36.77 24.11
C SER A 5 33.09 -36.40 23.24
N ILE A 6 32.55 -35.20 23.43
CA ILE A 6 31.53 -34.64 22.58
C ILE A 6 32.16 -34.29 21.23
N PRO A 7 31.63 -34.77 20.07
CA PRO A 7 32.25 -34.53 18.78
C PRO A 7 32.16 -33.05 18.39
N LEU A 8 33.29 -32.46 17.98
CA LEU A 8 33.50 -31.07 17.56
C LEU A 8 32.48 -30.59 16.52
N ALA A 9 31.95 -31.49 15.68
CA ALA A 9 30.95 -31.21 14.66
C ALA A 9 29.60 -30.76 15.26
N ARG A 10 29.22 -31.18 16.47
CA ARG A 10 27.97 -30.73 17.14
C ARG A 10 28.09 -29.31 17.69
N ILE A 11 29.28 -28.90 18.13
CA ILE A 11 29.53 -27.55 18.64
C ILE A 11 29.53 -26.53 17.51
N LEU A 12 30.08 -26.89 16.34
CA LEU A 12 30.10 -26.00 15.16
C LEU A 12 28.69 -25.75 14.59
N ALA A 13 27.81 -26.79 14.55
CA ALA A 13 26.44 -26.64 14.09
C ALA A 13 25.56 -25.76 15.00
N VAL A 14 25.77 -25.83 16.33
CA VAL A 14 25.05 -24.99 17.30
C VAL A 14 25.49 -23.52 17.21
N LEU A 15 26.76 -23.26 16.98
CA LEU A 15 27.29 -21.89 16.83
C LEU A 15 26.84 -21.24 15.50
N LEU A 16 26.74 -21.99 14.41
CA LEU A 16 26.19 -21.50 13.12
C LEU A 16 24.70 -21.21 13.22
N PHE A 17 23.93 -22.03 13.93
CA PHE A 17 22.50 -21.83 14.11
C PHE A 17 22.21 -20.64 15.03
N ALA A 18 22.98 -20.44 16.09
CA ALA A 18 22.87 -19.29 16.98
C ALA A 18 23.26 -17.97 16.28
N GLY A 19 24.26 -18.00 15.40
CA GLY A 19 24.66 -16.84 14.60
C GLY A 19 23.61 -16.41 13.58
N CYS A 20 22.93 -17.33 12.92
CA CYS A 20 21.81 -17.04 12.01
C CYS A 20 20.60 -16.44 12.74
N LEU A 21 20.24 -16.97 13.93
CA LEU A 21 19.15 -16.45 14.73
C LEU A 21 19.41 -15.03 15.27
N GLN A 22 20.67 -14.73 15.61
CA GLN A 22 21.06 -13.39 16.07
C GLN A 22 21.11 -12.37 14.93
N ALA A 23 21.51 -12.76 13.72
CA ALA A 23 21.50 -11.91 12.54
C ALA A 23 20.06 -11.55 12.13
N ASP A 24 19.14 -12.52 12.11
CA ASP A 24 17.73 -12.31 11.79
C ASP A 24 17.04 -11.39 12.82
N ALA A 25 17.31 -11.57 14.11
CA ALA A 25 16.78 -10.71 15.16
C ALA A 25 17.31 -9.27 15.07
N SER A 26 18.58 -9.10 14.73
CA SER A 26 19.23 -7.79 14.54
C SER A 26 18.67 -7.06 13.32
N GLU A 27 18.47 -7.73 12.18
CA GLU A 27 17.88 -7.18 10.97
C GLU A 27 16.42 -6.77 11.21
N THR A 28 15.65 -7.62 11.89
CA THR A 28 14.26 -7.33 12.26
C THR A 28 14.16 -6.10 13.18
N ALA A 29 15.06 -5.97 14.15
CA ALA A 29 15.13 -4.81 15.04
C ALA A 29 15.49 -3.52 14.30
N SER A 30 16.44 -3.58 13.33
CA SER A 30 16.82 -2.46 12.48
C SER A 30 15.62 -1.94 11.68
N PHE A 31 14.93 -2.82 10.98
CA PHE A 31 13.75 -2.42 10.19
C PHE A 31 12.59 -1.89 11.05
N ALA A 32 12.44 -2.36 12.29
CA ALA A 32 11.46 -1.80 13.21
C ALA A 32 11.78 -0.34 13.57
N ALA A 33 13.05 -0.05 13.86
CA ALA A 33 13.51 1.31 14.15
C ALA A 33 13.36 2.25 12.95
N GLU A 34 13.73 1.79 11.74
CA GLU A 34 13.59 2.54 10.49
C GLU A 34 12.12 2.83 10.17
N ARG A 35 11.22 1.86 10.38
CA ARG A 35 9.78 2.04 10.20
C ARG A 35 9.22 3.09 11.16
N GLN A 36 9.64 3.10 12.41
CA GLN A 36 9.25 4.13 13.36
C GLN A 36 9.81 5.52 12.99
N ALA A 37 11.02 5.57 12.45
CA ALA A 37 11.58 6.83 11.93
C ALA A 37 10.78 7.37 10.74
N LEU A 38 10.37 6.49 9.82
CA LEU A 38 9.51 6.84 8.69
C LEU A 38 8.14 7.36 9.14
N VAL A 39 7.51 6.74 10.16
CA VAL A 39 6.23 7.24 10.72
C VAL A 39 6.38 8.69 11.20
N ARG A 40 7.43 9.00 11.95
CA ARG A 40 7.71 10.38 12.39
C ARG A 40 7.99 11.35 11.22
N GLU A 41 8.60 10.86 10.16
CA GLU A 41 8.82 11.65 8.94
C GLU A 41 7.48 11.95 8.25
N ILE A 42 6.59 10.96 8.11
CA ILE A 42 5.23 11.15 7.56
C ILE A 42 4.46 12.19 8.38
N GLU A 43 4.48 12.12 9.71
CA GLU A 43 3.83 13.12 10.58
C GLU A 43 4.34 14.53 10.35
N ARG A 44 5.64 14.69 10.11
CA ARG A 44 6.24 15.99 9.79
C ARG A 44 5.75 16.51 8.43
N ASP A 45 5.79 15.66 7.40
CA ASP A 45 5.37 16.03 6.05
C ASP A 45 3.86 16.37 5.99
N VAL A 46 3.03 15.71 6.80
CA VAL A 46 1.60 16.05 6.98
C VAL A 46 1.44 17.45 7.54
N ARG A 47 2.24 17.86 8.52
CA ARG A 47 2.22 19.23 9.05
C ARG A 47 2.66 20.27 8.03
N GLU A 48 3.68 19.94 7.23
CA GLU A 48 4.20 20.81 6.16
C GLU A 48 3.20 21.01 5.02
N THR A 49 2.37 19.98 4.74
CA THR A 49 1.35 20.01 3.67
C THR A 49 -0.07 20.23 4.18
N ALA A 50 -0.21 20.70 5.43
CA ALA A 50 -1.49 20.85 6.11
C ALA A 50 -2.51 21.72 5.35
N GLU A 51 -2.05 22.72 4.60
CA GLU A 51 -2.90 23.60 3.78
C GLU A 51 -3.61 22.82 2.67
N TYR A 52 -2.91 21.88 2.01
CA TYR A 52 -3.50 21.03 0.98
C TYR A 52 -4.50 20.02 1.58
N LEU A 53 -4.13 19.43 2.72
CA LEU A 53 -4.90 18.37 3.36
C LEU A 53 -6.08 18.93 4.19
N ASN A 54 -6.02 20.20 4.62
CA ASN A 54 -6.91 20.81 5.60
C ASN A 54 -6.92 20.05 6.94
N ARG A 55 -5.76 19.49 7.32
CA ARG A 55 -5.50 18.78 8.59
C ARG A 55 -4.01 18.74 8.87
N ARG A 56 -3.65 18.67 10.15
CA ARG A 56 -2.25 18.62 10.61
C ARG A 56 -1.80 17.25 11.10
N GLU A 57 -2.74 16.33 11.20
CA GLU A 57 -2.53 14.96 11.68
C GLU A 57 -3.39 14.01 10.86
N LEU A 58 -2.95 12.77 10.70
CA LEU A 58 -3.73 11.69 10.11
C LEU A 58 -4.36 10.84 11.22
N ASP A 59 -5.37 10.04 10.87
CA ASP A 59 -6.02 9.09 11.78
C ASP A 59 -4.98 8.15 12.40
N GLU A 60 -5.00 8.01 13.73
CA GLU A 60 -4.08 7.14 14.48
C GLU A 60 -4.09 5.69 13.98
N ARG A 61 -5.23 5.18 13.52
CA ARG A 61 -5.34 3.84 12.93
C ARG A 61 -4.56 3.72 11.63
N VAL A 62 -4.57 4.76 10.80
CA VAL A 62 -3.77 4.81 9.57
C VAL A 62 -2.29 4.82 9.92
N MET A 63 -1.87 5.65 10.88
CA MET A 63 -0.47 5.71 11.32
C MET A 63 -0.03 4.40 11.97
N ALA A 64 -0.90 3.73 12.73
CA ALA A 64 -0.64 2.39 13.27
C ALA A 64 -0.49 1.33 12.17
N ALA A 65 -1.31 1.38 11.12
CA ALA A 65 -1.18 0.51 9.95
C ALA A 65 0.19 0.73 9.24
N MET A 66 0.58 1.99 9.03
CA MET A 66 1.90 2.33 8.48
C MET A 66 3.06 1.85 9.36
N ALA A 67 2.88 1.89 10.68
CA ALA A 67 3.86 1.40 11.67
C ALA A 67 3.93 -0.13 11.74
N SER A 68 2.90 -0.86 11.32
CA SER A 68 2.83 -2.32 11.42
C SER A 68 3.29 -3.04 10.16
N VAL A 69 2.90 -2.54 8.97
CA VAL A 69 3.17 -3.21 7.69
C VAL A 69 4.66 -3.16 7.32
N PRO A 70 5.33 -4.32 7.13
CA PRO A 70 6.77 -4.40 6.87
C PRO A 70 7.09 -4.04 5.41
N ARG A 71 7.27 -2.76 5.11
CA ARG A 71 7.48 -2.26 3.75
C ARG A 71 8.68 -2.91 3.05
N HIS A 72 9.74 -3.29 3.78
CA HIS A 72 10.90 -3.99 3.25
C HIS A 72 10.57 -5.35 2.59
N GLU A 73 9.41 -5.95 2.92
CA GLU A 73 8.92 -7.15 2.25
C GLU A 73 8.23 -6.88 0.90
N PHE A 74 7.96 -5.62 0.57
CA PHE A 74 7.25 -5.19 -0.64
C PHE A 74 8.13 -4.49 -1.68
N VAL A 75 9.43 -4.35 -1.41
CA VAL A 75 10.42 -3.82 -2.33
C VAL A 75 11.26 -4.95 -2.95
N ARG A 76 12.05 -4.63 -3.98
CA ARG A 76 12.99 -5.60 -4.54
C ARG A 76 14.11 -5.87 -3.53
N PRO A 77 14.74 -7.05 -3.55
CA PRO A 77 15.84 -7.37 -2.64
C PRO A 77 16.99 -6.35 -2.66
N VAL A 78 17.32 -5.80 -3.84
CA VAL A 78 18.38 -4.79 -4.01
C VAL A 78 18.03 -3.42 -3.43
N ASP A 79 16.75 -3.15 -3.15
CA ASP A 79 16.27 -1.87 -2.61
C ASP A 79 15.87 -1.98 -1.12
N ARG A 80 16.16 -3.12 -0.47
CA ARG A 80 15.68 -3.42 0.88
C ARG A 80 16.17 -2.40 1.92
N ASP A 81 17.42 -1.95 1.80
CA ASP A 81 18.01 -0.93 2.66
C ASP A 81 17.38 0.47 2.47
N LEU A 82 16.65 0.67 1.38
CA LEU A 82 15.95 1.90 1.06
C LEU A 82 14.44 1.81 1.33
N ALA A 83 13.97 0.68 1.84
CA ALA A 83 12.54 0.40 1.98
C ALA A 83 11.80 1.44 2.83
N TYR A 84 12.47 2.01 3.80
CA TYR A 84 11.91 3.02 4.71
C TYR A 84 12.32 4.46 4.36
N ALA A 85 12.97 4.69 3.20
CA ALA A 85 13.09 6.03 2.65
C ALA A 85 11.72 6.53 2.16
N ASN A 86 11.37 7.77 2.51
CA ASN A 86 10.06 8.35 2.16
C ASN A 86 10.01 8.80 0.69
N ARG A 87 10.17 7.84 -0.20
CA ARG A 87 10.16 8.03 -1.66
C ARG A 87 9.62 6.79 -2.38
N PRO A 88 9.16 6.92 -3.64
CA PRO A 88 8.85 5.76 -4.47
C PRO A 88 10.11 4.95 -4.79
N LEU A 89 9.95 3.63 -4.95
CA LEU A 89 11.02 2.71 -5.35
C LEU A 89 10.54 1.82 -6.50
N PRO A 90 11.44 1.39 -7.42
CA PRO A 90 11.07 0.53 -8.52
C PRO A 90 10.68 -0.87 -8.04
N ILE A 91 9.65 -1.46 -8.67
CA ILE A 91 9.21 -2.84 -8.39
C ILE A 91 9.28 -3.76 -9.62
N GLY A 92 9.83 -3.28 -10.71
CA GLY A 92 9.88 -3.97 -12.00
C GLY A 92 8.76 -3.53 -12.94
N TYR A 93 8.81 -4.00 -14.18
CA TYR A 93 7.82 -3.71 -15.22
C TYR A 93 7.55 -2.21 -15.47
N GLY A 94 8.50 -1.33 -15.15
CA GLY A 94 8.33 0.12 -15.23
C GLY A 94 7.45 0.72 -14.14
N GLN A 95 7.06 -0.07 -13.12
CA GLN A 95 6.20 0.34 -12.02
C GLN A 95 6.98 0.62 -10.74
N THR A 96 6.34 1.33 -9.80
CA THR A 96 6.92 1.69 -8.51
C THR A 96 5.99 1.36 -7.35
N ILE A 97 6.56 1.05 -6.18
CA ILE A 97 5.85 1.16 -4.92
C ILE A 97 5.77 2.65 -4.54
N SER A 98 4.59 3.13 -4.21
CA SER A 98 4.36 4.55 -3.90
C SER A 98 5.16 5.05 -2.70
N GLN A 99 5.46 6.36 -2.67
CA GLN A 99 6.05 7.04 -1.52
C GLN A 99 5.20 6.77 -0.26
N PRO A 100 5.80 6.39 0.87
CA PRO A 100 5.06 6.10 2.10
C PRO A 100 4.12 7.23 2.58
N TYR A 101 4.58 8.48 2.52
CA TYR A 101 3.73 9.64 2.82
C TYR A 101 2.45 9.66 1.98
N ILE A 102 2.56 9.41 0.67
CA ILE A 102 1.40 9.38 -0.24
C ILE A 102 0.46 8.21 0.09
N VAL A 103 1.00 7.03 0.43
CA VAL A 103 0.19 5.89 0.89
C VAL A 103 -0.61 6.26 2.14
N ALA A 104 0.03 6.89 3.13
CA ALA A 104 -0.64 7.33 4.35
C ALA A 104 -1.74 8.35 4.07
N VAL A 105 -1.44 9.40 3.28
CA VAL A 105 -2.40 10.45 2.92
C VAL A 105 -3.58 9.89 2.14
N MET A 106 -3.34 9.04 1.13
CA MET A 106 -4.43 8.44 0.34
C MET A 106 -5.33 7.56 1.21
N THR A 107 -4.74 6.78 2.10
CA THR A 107 -5.49 5.93 3.04
C THR A 107 -6.32 6.77 4.03
N ASP A 108 -5.76 7.84 4.58
CA ASP A 108 -6.44 8.73 5.51
C ASP A 108 -7.62 9.48 4.88
N LEU A 109 -7.44 9.97 3.65
CA LEU A 109 -8.49 10.67 2.90
C LEU A 109 -9.72 9.80 2.60
N LEU A 110 -9.54 8.47 2.55
CA LEU A 110 -10.64 7.52 2.41
C LEU A 110 -11.49 7.42 3.68
N GLU A 111 -10.96 7.79 4.85
CA GLU A 111 -11.62 7.64 6.15
C GLU A 111 -12.25 6.24 6.31
N PRO A 112 -11.44 5.15 6.23
CA PRO A 112 -11.96 3.79 6.24
C PRO A 112 -12.63 3.48 7.58
N ALA A 113 -13.93 3.19 7.54
CA ALA A 113 -14.68 2.76 8.72
C ALA A 113 -14.29 1.32 9.10
N GLN A 114 -14.47 0.96 10.36
CA GLN A 114 -14.31 -0.43 10.78
C GLN A 114 -15.27 -1.34 10.00
N GLY A 115 -14.78 -2.48 9.52
CA GLY A 115 -15.58 -3.41 8.72
C GLY A 115 -15.76 -2.99 7.26
N CYS A 116 -15.04 -1.97 6.77
CA CYS A 116 -15.16 -1.51 5.39
C CYS A 116 -14.73 -2.56 4.36
N ARG A 117 -15.30 -2.44 3.16
CA ARG A 117 -14.87 -3.13 1.95
C ARG A 117 -14.14 -2.15 1.05
N ALA A 118 -12.89 -2.43 0.77
CA ALA A 118 -12.03 -1.58 -0.04
C ALA A 118 -11.79 -2.17 -1.43
N LEU A 119 -11.74 -1.30 -2.44
CA LEU A 119 -11.18 -1.61 -3.75
C LEU A 119 -9.89 -0.82 -3.96
N GLU A 120 -8.84 -1.50 -4.35
CA GLU A 120 -7.60 -0.90 -4.85
C GLU A 120 -7.47 -1.18 -6.35
N VAL A 121 -7.10 -0.17 -7.12
CA VAL A 121 -6.74 -0.28 -8.53
C VAL A 121 -5.25 0.05 -8.67
N GLY A 122 -4.47 -0.95 -9.13
CA GLY A 122 -3.02 -0.91 -9.20
C GLY A 122 -2.37 -1.58 -7.99
N THR A 123 -2.46 -2.92 -7.90
CA THR A 123 -1.87 -3.71 -6.80
C THR A 123 -0.37 -3.47 -6.65
N GLY A 124 0.35 -3.41 -7.78
CA GLY A 124 1.79 -3.25 -7.80
C GLY A 124 2.52 -4.28 -6.94
N SER A 125 3.18 -3.81 -5.88
CA SER A 125 3.84 -4.69 -4.91
C SER A 125 2.87 -5.36 -3.91
N GLY A 126 1.65 -4.82 -3.74
CA GLY A 126 0.68 -5.21 -2.72
C GLY A 126 0.79 -4.40 -1.41
N TYR A 127 1.65 -3.37 -1.36
CA TYR A 127 1.89 -2.62 -0.12
C TYR A 127 0.66 -1.81 0.31
N GLN A 128 0.03 -1.06 -0.60
CA GLN A 128 -1.17 -0.28 -0.29
C GLN A 128 -2.34 -1.21 0.11
N ALA A 129 -2.49 -2.37 -0.56
CA ALA A 129 -3.46 -3.40 -0.16
C ALA A 129 -3.20 -3.90 1.26
N ALA A 130 -1.93 -4.15 1.61
CA ALA A 130 -1.53 -4.59 2.95
C ALA A 130 -1.83 -3.53 4.02
N VAL A 131 -1.64 -2.23 3.73
CA VAL A 131 -2.02 -1.13 4.63
C VAL A 131 -3.53 -1.07 4.81
N LEU A 132 -4.31 -1.11 3.73
CA LEU A 132 -5.78 -1.12 3.79
C LEU A 132 -6.34 -2.33 4.55
N SER A 133 -5.67 -3.48 4.45
CA SER A 133 -6.09 -4.72 5.12
C SER A 133 -6.05 -4.64 6.65
N GLN A 134 -5.29 -3.69 7.21
CA GLN A 134 -5.27 -3.42 8.66
C GLN A 134 -6.49 -2.61 9.12
N LEU A 135 -7.22 -2.00 8.19
CA LEU A 135 -8.30 -1.05 8.47
C LEU A 135 -9.67 -1.56 8.01
N CYS A 136 -9.70 -2.35 6.93
CA CYS A 136 -10.92 -2.87 6.31
C CYS A 136 -11.07 -4.38 6.55
N GLU A 137 -12.30 -4.86 6.59
CA GLU A 137 -12.60 -6.29 6.71
C GLU A 137 -12.16 -7.07 5.46
N LYS A 138 -12.33 -6.48 4.28
CA LYS A 138 -11.95 -7.10 3.01
C LYS A 138 -11.37 -6.07 2.06
N VAL A 139 -10.27 -6.43 1.42
CA VAL A 139 -9.61 -5.63 0.37
C VAL A 139 -9.61 -6.43 -0.93
N TYR A 140 -10.16 -5.84 -1.97
CA TYR A 140 -10.09 -6.32 -3.35
C TYR A 140 -9.09 -5.47 -4.10
N THR A 141 -8.16 -6.07 -4.83
CA THR A 141 -7.13 -5.32 -5.55
C THR A 141 -6.92 -5.86 -6.96
N LEU A 142 -6.82 -4.95 -7.92
CA LEU A 142 -6.69 -5.24 -9.35
C LEU A 142 -5.31 -4.82 -9.87
N GLU A 143 -4.70 -5.72 -10.65
CA GLU A 143 -3.42 -5.48 -11.32
C GLU A 143 -3.51 -5.89 -12.79
N ILE A 144 -3.16 -4.98 -13.69
CA ILE A 144 -3.18 -5.26 -15.13
C ILE A 144 -1.90 -5.98 -15.58
N VAL A 145 -0.78 -5.75 -14.90
CA VAL A 145 0.50 -6.42 -15.17
C VAL A 145 0.50 -7.79 -14.49
N GLU A 146 0.24 -8.84 -15.26
CA GLU A 146 0.09 -10.21 -14.74
C GLU A 146 1.25 -10.62 -13.82
N GLY A 147 2.50 -10.37 -14.23
CA GLY A 147 3.68 -10.72 -13.44
C GLY A 147 3.71 -10.04 -12.07
N LEU A 148 3.27 -8.77 -11.96
CA LEU A 148 3.15 -8.08 -10.67
C LEU A 148 2.00 -8.65 -9.85
N GLY A 149 0.84 -8.88 -10.46
CA GLY A 149 -0.33 -9.43 -9.75
C GLY A 149 -0.05 -10.81 -9.16
N LEU A 150 0.64 -11.70 -9.89
CA LEU A 150 1.06 -13.01 -9.38
C LEU A 150 2.05 -12.89 -8.22
N GLN A 151 3.06 -12.01 -8.34
CA GLN A 151 4.03 -11.77 -7.27
C GLN A 151 3.38 -11.17 -6.02
N ALA A 152 2.48 -10.20 -6.18
CA ALA A 152 1.76 -9.57 -5.07
C ALA A 152 0.86 -10.59 -4.36
N ARG A 153 0.11 -11.42 -5.09
CA ARG A 153 -0.72 -12.50 -4.54
C ARG A 153 0.10 -13.46 -3.68
N ALA A 154 1.23 -13.94 -4.21
CA ALA A 154 2.11 -14.86 -3.49
C ALA A 154 2.72 -14.20 -2.23
N ARG A 155 3.13 -12.92 -2.33
CA ARG A 155 3.69 -12.15 -1.22
C ARG A 155 2.67 -11.93 -0.10
N LEU A 156 1.47 -11.45 -0.44
CA LEU A 156 0.40 -11.20 0.51
C LEU A 156 -0.02 -12.47 1.23
N ALA A 157 -0.14 -13.61 0.51
CA ALA A 157 -0.42 -14.91 1.12
C ALA A 157 0.69 -15.35 2.08
N ARG A 158 1.97 -15.24 1.68
CA ARG A 158 3.12 -15.57 2.53
C ARG A 158 3.18 -14.73 3.80
N LEU A 159 2.81 -13.45 3.72
CA LEU A 159 2.81 -12.51 4.84
C LEU A 159 1.53 -12.58 5.70
N GLY A 160 0.58 -13.45 5.36
CA GLY A 160 -0.63 -13.69 6.16
C GLY A 160 -1.76 -12.68 5.97
N TYR A 161 -1.77 -11.89 4.90
CA TYR A 161 -2.86 -10.94 4.57
C TYR A 161 -4.05 -11.68 3.94
N ALA A 162 -4.74 -12.52 4.73
CA ALA A 162 -5.81 -13.41 4.26
C ALA A 162 -7.08 -12.67 3.81
N ASN A 163 -7.27 -11.43 4.23
CA ASN A 163 -8.41 -10.59 3.85
C ASN A 163 -8.17 -9.77 2.56
N VAL A 164 -7.04 -9.97 1.87
CA VAL A 164 -6.73 -9.34 0.58
C VAL A 164 -6.96 -10.34 -0.56
N GLU A 165 -7.72 -9.93 -1.57
CA GLU A 165 -7.98 -10.72 -2.77
C GLU A 165 -7.43 -10.00 -4.01
N VAL A 166 -6.53 -10.66 -4.74
CA VAL A 166 -5.85 -10.10 -5.91
C VAL A 166 -6.45 -10.68 -7.18
N ARG A 167 -6.89 -9.82 -8.11
CA ARG A 167 -7.32 -10.19 -9.47
C ARG A 167 -6.41 -9.55 -10.50
N ILE A 168 -6.06 -10.31 -11.53
CA ILE A 168 -5.39 -9.78 -12.72
C ILE A 168 -6.47 -9.30 -13.68
N GLY A 169 -6.37 -8.03 -14.09
CA GLY A 169 -7.35 -7.42 -14.99
C GLY A 169 -7.22 -5.90 -15.06
N ASP A 170 -7.97 -5.32 -16.00
CA ASP A 170 -8.03 -3.87 -16.20
C ASP A 170 -8.83 -3.22 -15.06
N GLY A 171 -8.12 -2.47 -14.24
CA GLY A 171 -8.67 -1.80 -13.06
C GLY A 171 -9.64 -0.64 -13.38
N TYR A 172 -9.64 -0.12 -14.61
CA TYR A 172 -10.59 0.90 -15.04
C TYR A 172 -12.06 0.45 -14.85
N TYR A 173 -12.32 -0.84 -15.09
CA TYR A 173 -13.66 -1.42 -14.94
C TYR A 173 -14.02 -1.80 -13.50
N GLY A 174 -13.05 -1.76 -12.58
CA GLY A 174 -13.24 -2.15 -11.19
C GLY A 174 -13.54 -3.64 -11.02
N TRP A 175 -14.33 -3.97 -9.98
CA TRP A 175 -14.70 -5.33 -9.65
C TRP A 175 -16.21 -5.45 -9.38
N PRO A 176 -17.05 -5.49 -10.43
CA PRO A 176 -18.50 -5.43 -10.28
C PRO A 176 -19.09 -6.51 -9.38
N GLU A 177 -18.55 -7.75 -9.42
CA GLU A 177 -19.07 -8.86 -8.64
C GLU A 177 -18.79 -8.72 -7.13
N ALA A 178 -17.80 -7.90 -6.76
CA ALA A 178 -17.46 -7.61 -5.37
C ALA A 178 -18.06 -6.29 -4.86
N ALA A 179 -18.62 -5.47 -5.77
CA ALA A 179 -19.24 -4.19 -5.42
C ALA A 179 -20.51 -4.39 -4.57
N PRO A 180 -20.97 -3.35 -3.84
CA PRO A 180 -20.39 -2.02 -3.76
C PRO A 180 -19.27 -1.91 -2.71
N PHE A 181 -18.41 -0.89 -2.85
CA PHE A 181 -17.27 -0.61 -1.97
C PHE A 181 -17.51 0.62 -1.11
N ASP A 182 -17.08 0.57 0.14
CA ASP A 182 -17.08 1.73 1.06
C ASP A 182 -16.01 2.74 0.66
N VAL A 183 -14.84 2.22 0.25
CA VAL A 183 -13.70 3.03 -0.15
C VAL A 183 -13.03 2.48 -1.41
N ILE A 184 -12.55 3.38 -2.29
CA ILE A 184 -11.80 3.02 -3.50
C ILE A 184 -10.51 3.84 -3.54
N VAL A 185 -9.38 3.19 -3.76
CA VAL A 185 -8.10 3.85 -4.02
C VAL A 185 -7.59 3.46 -5.39
N VAL A 186 -7.14 4.45 -6.18
CA VAL A 186 -6.49 4.21 -7.48
C VAL A 186 -5.06 4.69 -7.36
N THR A 187 -4.10 3.81 -7.57
CA THR A 187 -2.66 4.08 -7.40
C THR A 187 -1.94 4.29 -8.73
N ALA A 188 -2.69 4.65 -9.77
CA ALA A 188 -2.23 5.02 -11.11
C ALA A 188 -2.98 6.28 -11.58
N VAL A 189 -2.33 7.16 -12.35
CA VAL A 189 -2.96 8.39 -12.82
C VAL A 189 -3.92 8.10 -13.96
N ALA A 190 -5.14 8.62 -13.84
CA ALA A 190 -6.16 8.58 -14.88
C ALA A 190 -6.40 9.97 -15.50
N GLY A 191 -6.78 10.02 -16.77
CA GLY A 191 -7.15 11.27 -17.44
C GLY A 191 -8.47 11.86 -16.93
N HIS A 192 -9.32 11.02 -16.36
CA HIS A 192 -10.62 11.37 -15.77
C HIS A 192 -11.00 10.35 -14.71
N ILE A 193 -12.04 10.65 -13.93
CA ILE A 193 -12.58 9.70 -12.94
C ILE A 193 -13.30 8.57 -13.69
N PRO A 194 -12.89 7.29 -13.56
CA PRO A 194 -13.53 6.19 -14.27
C PRO A 194 -15.00 6.01 -13.85
N PRO A 195 -15.98 6.14 -14.77
CA PRO A 195 -17.40 5.98 -14.44
C PRO A 195 -17.77 4.61 -13.83
N PRO A 196 -17.14 3.48 -14.21
CA PRO A 196 -17.39 2.20 -13.57
C PRO A 196 -17.08 2.20 -12.06
N LEU A 197 -16.01 2.90 -11.63
CA LEU A 197 -15.63 2.99 -10.23
C LEU A 197 -16.64 3.82 -9.43
N LEU A 198 -17.16 4.93 -10.02
CA LEU A 198 -18.22 5.72 -9.39
C LEU A 198 -19.52 4.92 -9.17
N LYS A 199 -19.85 4.02 -10.11
CA LYS A 199 -21.02 3.13 -9.97
C LYS A 199 -20.82 2.13 -8.82
N GLN A 200 -19.61 1.64 -8.63
CA GLN A 200 -19.25 0.65 -7.61
C GLN A 200 -18.99 1.26 -6.22
N LEU A 201 -18.88 2.60 -6.12
CA LEU A 201 -18.75 3.30 -4.85
C LEU A 201 -20.13 3.39 -4.17
N LYS A 202 -20.23 3.02 -2.89
CA LYS A 202 -21.45 3.17 -2.09
C LYS A 202 -21.87 4.63 -1.94
N PRO A 203 -23.18 4.94 -1.75
CA PRO A 203 -23.57 6.17 -1.08
C PRO A 203 -22.83 6.29 0.27
N GLY A 204 -22.39 7.50 0.63
CA GLY A 204 -21.52 7.75 1.77
C GLY A 204 -20.04 7.40 1.55
N GLY A 205 -19.71 6.67 0.47
CA GLY A 205 -18.37 6.19 0.18
C GLY A 205 -17.41 7.25 -0.36
N ARG A 206 -16.11 6.92 -0.31
CA ARG A 206 -15.02 7.80 -0.74
C ARG A 206 -14.09 7.10 -1.72
N MET A 207 -13.59 7.87 -2.69
CA MET A 207 -12.55 7.40 -3.60
C MET A 207 -11.45 8.43 -3.67
N VAL A 208 -10.20 7.95 -3.72
CA VAL A 208 -9.01 8.79 -3.87
C VAL A 208 -8.23 8.30 -5.08
N LEU A 209 -7.89 9.23 -5.99
CA LEU A 209 -7.16 8.91 -7.20
C LEU A 209 -6.36 10.11 -7.71
N PRO A 210 -5.21 9.88 -8.37
CA PRO A 210 -4.51 10.94 -9.11
C PRO A 210 -5.21 11.17 -10.47
N ILE A 211 -5.45 12.44 -10.79
CA ILE A 211 -6.01 12.89 -12.08
C ILE A 211 -4.99 13.77 -12.77
N GLY A 212 -4.80 13.55 -14.06
CA GLY A 212 -3.86 14.29 -14.90
C GLY A 212 -3.33 13.45 -16.04
N THR A 213 -2.29 13.95 -16.70
CA THR A 213 -1.59 13.23 -17.77
C THR A 213 -0.10 13.20 -17.49
N ARG A 214 0.67 12.46 -18.28
CA ARG A 214 2.14 12.49 -18.19
C ARG A 214 2.77 13.85 -18.52
N PHE A 215 2.02 14.76 -19.13
CA PHE A 215 2.49 16.07 -19.60
C PHE A 215 1.97 17.23 -18.73
N THR A 216 1.12 16.97 -17.76
CA THR A 216 0.53 17.98 -16.89
C THR A 216 0.80 17.63 -15.42
N THR A 217 0.72 18.63 -14.55
CA THR A 217 0.74 18.38 -13.10
C THR A 217 -0.44 17.49 -12.73
N GLN A 218 -0.15 16.34 -12.16
CA GLN A 218 -1.18 15.44 -11.64
C GLN A 218 -1.64 15.95 -10.28
N GLN A 219 -2.95 15.88 -10.04
CA GLN A 219 -3.55 16.27 -8.77
C GLN A 219 -4.17 15.06 -8.09
N LEU A 220 -3.87 14.86 -6.82
CA LEU A 220 -4.62 13.92 -6.01
C LEU A 220 -6.02 14.46 -5.81
N VAL A 221 -7.05 13.67 -6.12
CA VAL A 221 -8.45 14.06 -6.03
C VAL A 221 -9.18 13.16 -5.04
N LEU A 222 -9.86 13.78 -4.08
CA LEU A 222 -10.84 13.12 -3.23
C LEU A 222 -12.21 13.23 -3.87
N VAL A 223 -12.84 12.10 -4.09
CA VAL A 223 -14.23 11.96 -4.57
C VAL A 223 -15.10 11.46 -3.42
N ARG A 224 -16.24 12.08 -3.20
CA ARG A 224 -17.24 11.64 -2.23
C ARG A 224 -18.56 11.40 -2.97
N LYS A 225 -19.16 10.26 -2.74
CA LYS A 225 -20.54 9.98 -3.14
C LYS A 225 -21.44 10.20 -1.94
N LEU A 226 -22.26 11.24 -2.00
CA LEU A 226 -23.17 11.58 -0.91
C LEU A 226 -24.29 10.54 -0.79
N GLU A 227 -25.02 10.54 0.34
CA GLU A 227 -26.11 9.60 0.59
C GLU A 227 -27.23 9.69 -0.47
N ASP A 228 -27.44 10.86 -1.06
CA ASP A 228 -28.38 11.09 -2.17
C ASP A 228 -27.82 10.71 -3.55
N GLY A 229 -26.63 10.16 -3.61
CA GLY A 229 -25.93 9.71 -4.82
C GLY A 229 -25.19 10.81 -5.57
N ARG A 230 -25.26 12.09 -5.16
CA ARG A 230 -24.46 13.17 -5.77
C ARG A 230 -22.99 12.95 -5.55
N ILE A 231 -22.19 13.31 -6.56
CA ILE A 231 -20.72 13.23 -6.50
C ILE A 231 -20.17 14.62 -6.22
N THR A 232 -19.26 14.72 -5.28
CA THR A 232 -18.43 15.90 -5.03
C THR A 232 -16.96 15.55 -5.17
N THR A 233 -16.15 16.49 -5.67
CA THR A 233 -14.72 16.31 -5.84
C THR A 233 -13.96 17.44 -5.17
N ARG A 234 -12.77 17.13 -4.63
CA ARG A 234 -11.84 18.10 -4.10
C ARG A 234 -10.43 17.77 -4.55
N GLN A 235 -9.74 18.74 -5.13
CA GLN A 235 -8.31 18.63 -5.39
C GLN A 235 -7.56 18.78 -4.06
N MET A 236 -6.57 17.92 -3.86
CA MET A 236 -5.76 17.87 -2.64
C MET A 236 -4.37 18.40 -2.94
N LEU A 237 -3.38 17.58 -3.23
CA LEU A 237 -1.99 17.96 -3.42
C LEU A 237 -1.46 17.49 -4.78
N PRO A 238 -0.43 18.15 -5.34
CA PRO A 238 0.24 17.68 -6.54
C PRO A 238 0.98 16.37 -6.26
N VAL A 239 0.92 15.45 -7.23
CA VAL A 239 1.50 14.11 -7.14
C VAL A 239 2.12 13.70 -8.47
N ALA A 240 2.87 12.57 -8.46
CA ALA A 240 3.39 11.94 -9.67
C ALA A 240 3.18 10.41 -9.59
N PHE A 241 2.33 9.89 -10.44
CA PHE A 241 2.01 8.47 -10.56
C PHE A 241 2.28 7.95 -11.97
N VAL A 242 2.49 6.63 -12.06
CA VAL A 242 2.49 5.90 -13.33
C VAL A 242 1.09 5.92 -13.94
N PRO A 243 0.96 5.86 -15.28
CA PRO A 243 -0.33 5.88 -15.97
C PRO A 243 -1.20 4.67 -15.61
N LEU A 244 -2.51 4.89 -15.48
CA LEU A 244 -3.51 3.83 -15.55
C LEU A 244 -3.59 3.34 -17.00
N THR A 245 -3.13 2.12 -17.23
CA THR A 245 -3.08 1.50 -18.55
C THR A 245 -4.22 0.50 -18.71
N GLY A 246 -4.67 0.28 -19.96
CA GLY A 246 -5.75 -0.65 -20.29
C GLY A 246 -6.36 -0.36 -21.66
N GLY A 247 -7.40 -1.08 -22.04
CA GLY A 247 -8.13 -0.93 -23.29
C GLY A 247 -9.36 -0.02 -23.17
N HIS A 248 -9.20 1.14 -22.54
CA HIS A 248 -10.29 2.06 -22.18
C HIS A 248 -10.11 3.49 -22.74
N ASP A 249 -9.26 3.65 -23.76
CA ASP A 249 -9.01 4.91 -24.49
C ASP A 249 -10.16 5.28 -25.44
#